data_0e15631850d8295e302a594f972c90e7
#
_entry.id   0e15631850d8295e302a594f972c90e7
#
_cell.length_a   1.000
_cell.length_b   1.000
_cell.length_c   1.000
_cell.angle_alpha   90.00
_cell.angle_beta   90.00
_cell.angle_gamma   90.00
#
_symmetry.space_group_name_H-M   'P 1'
#
loop_
_entity.id
_entity.type
_entity.pdbx_description
1 polymer ?
#
loop_
_entity_poly.entity_id
_entity_poly.type
_entity_poly.pdbx_seq_one_letter_code
_entity_poly.pdbx_strand_id
1 'polypeptide(L)'
;MAKRLAIPFKEMAMKAVGPRDAYLVARVQRLDMPTNIPTTDIDELGNYLHAGTTQDQPEVSATFQLFDVSIKAFAALTGTDPQAYPGAGVEIEALGEIDIIGIVKDADVSDIVKSVHLRRCQIDSFTYTYTVDGDSTEEYTAVGSKKRWFKNDVVVDTFTTPTSPETLTETPIQLKNGDYLLTFRVEGTYFDEVTGAVSDEEYSVIGTAVTFDDAGAPAYAVASYHANPAGNNWSYVADATIPAAIRGRDVDILIGANDIERVQSVTIRGTFPNEAIREMGNRSIVGYITQVPQVTGDISVMDTDTELIALFTTGDPNSADTEFDICELTASGIDLEVKLLDPAADCFDDSQTVLKTVYIPEITITSEGHTANVGGNVTQTFGFRSNTAQCIIYSGARA
;
A
#
# COMPACT_ATOMS: atom_id res chain seq x y z
N MET A 1 15.15 -16.15 31.10
CA MET A 1 14.54 -14.91 30.57
C MET A 1 13.27 -14.61 31.35
N ALA A 2 13.12 -13.38 31.85
CA ALA A 2 11.86 -12.95 32.44
C ALA A 2 10.77 -12.97 31.37
N LYS A 3 9.59 -13.49 31.68
CA LYS A 3 8.47 -13.57 30.76
C LYS A 3 7.96 -12.13 30.49
N ARG A 4 8.06 -11.64 29.27
CA ARG A 4 7.51 -10.33 28.89
C ARG A 4 6.00 -10.35 29.06
N LEU A 5 5.47 -9.28 29.66
CA LEU A 5 4.03 -9.10 29.84
C LEU A 5 3.38 -8.39 28.65
N ALA A 6 4.12 -7.51 27.94
CA ALA A 6 3.66 -6.76 26.79
C ALA A 6 4.84 -6.36 25.88
N ILE A 7 4.55 -6.06 24.63
CA ILE A 7 5.50 -5.53 23.66
C ILE A 7 5.11 -4.06 23.44
N PRO A 8 5.97 -3.09 23.80
CA PRO A 8 5.70 -1.69 23.54
C PRO A 8 5.80 -1.39 22.03
N PHE A 9 5.03 -0.41 21.56
CA PHE A 9 4.96 -0.04 20.14
C PHE A 9 6.33 0.32 19.54
N LYS A 10 7.23 0.94 20.32
CA LYS A 10 8.58 1.31 19.91
C LYS A 10 9.48 0.13 19.52
N GLU A 11 9.06 -1.08 19.82
CA GLU A 11 9.75 -2.32 19.49
C GLU A 11 9.17 -3.00 18.25
N MET A 12 8.19 -2.40 17.62
CA MET A 12 7.60 -2.90 16.38
C MET A 12 8.05 -2.09 15.19
N ALA A 13 8.29 -2.78 14.09
CA ALA A 13 8.57 -2.20 12.79
C ALA A 13 7.89 -3.00 11.68
N MET A 14 7.75 -2.40 10.52
CA MET A 14 7.22 -3.03 9.32
C MET A 14 8.25 -2.94 8.19
N LYS A 15 8.44 -4.05 7.50
CA LYS A 15 9.21 -4.12 6.26
C LYS A 15 8.26 -4.56 5.14
N ALA A 16 8.28 -3.87 4.04
CA ALA A 16 7.63 -4.28 2.80
C ALA A 16 8.71 -4.75 1.82
N VAL A 17 8.52 -5.92 1.22
CA VAL A 17 9.37 -6.42 0.15
C VAL A 17 8.55 -6.34 -1.13
N GLY A 18 8.83 -5.33 -1.90
CA GLY A 18 8.20 -5.08 -3.18
C GLY A 18 8.81 -5.88 -4.32
N PRO A 19 8.35 -5.66 -5.54
CA PRO A 19 8.89 -6.34 -6.73
C PRO A 19 10.38 -6.11 -6.96
N ARG A 20 10.90 -4.93 -6.60
CA ARG A 20 12.27 -4.51 -6.92
C ARG A 20 13.18 -4.44 -5.70
N ASP A 21 12.66 -4.05 -4.55
CA ASP A 21 13.48 -3.77 -3.36
C ASP A 21 12.70 -4.03 -2.07
N ALA A 22 13.41 -4.04 -0.96
CA ALA A 22 12.85 -4.10 0.38
C ALA A 22 12.92 -2.73 1.05
N TYR A 23 11.82 -2.29 1.59
CA TYR A 23 11.70 -1.01 2.27
C TYR A 23 11.29 -1.19 3.72
N LEU A 24 12.08 -0.59 4.62
CA LEU A 24 11.67 -0.45 6.01
C LEU A 24 10.69 0.72 6.10
N VAL A 25 9.42 0.41 6.29
CA VAL A 25 8.36 1.40 6.24
C VAL A 25 8.45 2.32 7.45
N ALA A 26 8.71 3.59 7.18
CA ALA A 26 8.83 4.60 8.22
C ALA A 26 7.45 5.09 8.69
N ARG A 27 7.39 5.61 9.93
CA ARG A 27 6.21 6.29 10.49
C ARG A 27 4.92 5.48 10.42
N VAL A 28 5.01 4.16 10.51
CA VAL A 28 3.85 3.28 10.66
C VAL A 28 3.15 3.61 11.97
N GLN A 29 1.88 3.99 11.88
CA GLN A 29 1.05 4.31 13.04
C GLN A 29 0.23 3.11 13.48
N ARG A 30 -0.15 2.28 12.52
CA ARG A 30 -0.95 1.08 12.75
C ARG A 30 -0.48 -0.03 11.82
N LEU A 31 -0.41 -1.24 12.34
CA LEU A 31 -0.19 -2.45 11.57
C LEU A 31 -1.06 -3.56 12.18
N ASP A 32 -2.08 -3.96 11.46
CA ASP A 32 -2.95 -5.08 11.81
C ASP A 32 -2.73 -6.20 10.80
N MET A 33 -2.57 -7.42 11.30
CA MET A 33 -2.38 -8.61 10.48
C MET A 33 -3.32 -9.73 10.96
N PRO A 34 -4.64 -9.59 10.76
CA PRO A 34 -5.61 -10.60 11.18
C PRO A 34 -5.49 -11.87 10.34
N THR A 35 -6.05 -12.95 10.86
CA THR A 35 -6.26 -14.21 10.18
C THR A 35 -7.66 -14.67 10.46
N ASN A 36 -8.45 -14.91 9.43
CA ASN A 36 -9.76 -15.52 9.50
C ASN A 36 -9.64 -16.99 9.11
N ILE A 37 -10.15 -17.89 9.92
CA ILE A 37 -10.23 -19.33 9.63
C ILE A 37 -11.72 -19.67 9.58
N PRO A 38 -12.33 -19.69 8.39
CA PRO A 38 -13.74 -20.03 8.28
C PRO A 38 -13.99 -21.45 8.77
N THR A 39 -15.01 -21.63 9.56
CA THR A 39 -15.43 -22.93 10.10
C THR A 39 -16.89 -23.17 9.80
N THR A 40 -17.23 -24.41 9.44
CA THR A 40 -18.62 -24.83 9.22
C THR A 40 -18.92 -26.01 10.11
N ASP A 41 -20.00 -25.90 10.89
CA ASP A 41 -20.46 -26.97 11.74
C ASP A 41 -21.19 -28.03 10.90
N ILE A 42 -20.98 -29.30 11.26
CA ILE A 42 -21.62 -30.44 10.61
C ILE A 42 -22.74 -30.90 11.54
N ASP A 43 -23.97 -30.83 11.07
CA ASP A 43 -25.16 -31.29 11.76
C ASP A 43 -25.60 -32.66 11.21
N GLU A 44 -26.02 -33.56 12.09
CA GLU A 44 -26.60 -34.85 11.74
C GLU A 44 -28.06 -34.94 12.11
N LEU A 45 -28.86 -35.54 11.25
CA LEU A 45 -30.27 -35.74 11.48
C LEU A 45 -30.48 -36.66 12.71
N GLY A 46 -31.23 -36.18 13.69
CA GLY A 46 -31.49 -36.92 14.94
C GLY A 46 -30.46 -36.64 16.07
N ASN A 47 -29.44 -35.85 15.79
CA ASN A 47 -28.49 -35.37 16.78
C ASN A 47 -28.80 -33.90 17.12
N TYR A 48 -28.91 -33.56 18.41
CA TYR A 48 -29.11 -32.15 18.84
C TYR A 48 -27.82 -31.41 19.12
N LEU A 49 -26.67 -32.07 18.98
CA LEU A 49 -25.34 -31.49 19.06
C LEU A 49 -24.69 -31.56 17.68
N HIS A 50 -23.81 -30.62 17.40
CA HIS A 50 -22.99 -30.67 16.17
C HIS A 50 -22.17 -31.96 16.16
N ALA A 51 -22.17 -32.66 15.03
CA ALA A 51 -21.42 -33.89 14.84
C ALA A 51 -19.92 -33.64 14.63
N GLY A 52 -19.58 -32.43 14.19
CA GLY A 52 -18.19 -32.02 13.97
C GLY A 52 -18.10 -30.62 13.39
N THR A 53 -16.89 -30.16 13.13
CA THR A 53 -16.60 -28.86 12.50
C THR A 53 -15.57 -29.06 11.40
N THR A 54 -15.82 -28.54 10.22
CA THR A 54 -14.82 -28.45 9.14
C THR A 54 -14.18 -27.07 9.14
N GLN A 55 -12.90 -27.02 8.79
CA GLN A 55 -12.16 -25.77 8.60
C GLN A 55 -11.89 -25.57 7.12
N ASP A 56 -12.16 -24.36 6.64
CA ASP A 56 -11.83 -23.94 5.29
C ASP A 56 -10.42 -23.32 5.23
N GLN A 57 -9.98 -22.91 4.05
CA GLN A 57 -8.68 -22.28 3.86
C GLN A 57 -8.61 -20.96 4.64
N PRO A 58 -7.51 -20.73 5.41
CA PRO A 58 -7.33 -19.48 6.12
C PRO A 58 -7.22 -18.28 5.17
N GLU A 59 -7.91 -17.22 5.50
CA GLU A 59 -7.79 -15.92 4.85
C GLU A 59 -6.92 -15.02 5.70
N VAL A 60 -5.91 -14.40 5.11
CA VAL A 60 -4.98 -13.50 5.80
C VAL A 60 -4.99 -12.15 5.15
N SER A 61 -4.96 -11.11 5.96
CA SER A 61 -4.88 -9.73 5.48
C SER A 61 -3.91 -8.92 6.32
N ALA A 62 -3.52 -7.77 5.82
CA ALA A 62 -2.78 -6.76 6.54
C ALA A 62 -3.39 -5.39 6.26
N THR A 63 -3.58 -4.59 7.31
CA THR A 63 -3.92 -3.18 7.19
C THR A 63 -2.85 -2.37 7.87
N PHE A 64 -2.29 -1.39 7.19
CA PHE A 64 -1.28 -0.51 7.75
C PHE A 64 -1.55 0.94 7.38
N GLN A 65 -1.31 1.81 8.35
CA GLN A 65 -1.50 3.25 8.23
C GLN A 65 -0.17 3.97 8.44
N LEU A 66 0.12 4.93 7.57
CA LEU A 66 1.36 5.67 7.53
C LEU A 66 1.10 7.18 7.70
N PHE A 67 2.02 7.86 8.39
CA PHE A 67 2.19 9.31 8.26
C PHE A 67 3.29 9.65 7.25
N ASP A 68 3.96 8.65 6.73
CA ASP A 68 4.94 8.81 5.65
C ASP A 68 4.18 8.85 4.32
N VAL A 69 4.00 10.04 3.81
CA VAL A 69 3.41 10.32 2.51
C VAL A 69 4.48 10.47 1.42
N SER A 70 5.71 10.01 1.71
CA SER A 70 6.79 10.06 0.75
C SER A 70 6.58 9.09 -0.42
N ILE A 71 7.19 9.40 -1.53
CA ILE A 71 7.24 8.53 -2.70
C ILE A 71 7.91 7.19 -2.43
N LYS A 72 8.84 7.13 -1.47
CA LYS A 72 9.62 5.91 -1.18
C LYS A 72 8.75 4.72 -0.76
N ALA A 73 7.77 4.95 0.12
CA ALA A 73 6.84 3.90 0.53
C ALA A 73 6.03 3.38 -0.66
N PHE A 74 5.53 4.29 -1.49
CA PHE A 74 4.78 3.95 -2.69
C PHE A 74 5.65 3.23 -3.74
N ALA A 75 6.87 3.72 -4.01
CA ALA A 75 7.81 3.07 -4.93
C ALA A 75 8.17 1.64 -4.48
N ALA A 76 8.31 1.41 -3.17
CA ALA A 76 8.54 0.07 -2.65
C ALA A 76 7.34 -0.87 -2.88
N LEU A 77 6.12 -0.36 -2.80
CA LEU A 77 4.90 -1.14 -3.02
C LEU A 77 4.69 -1.47 -4.50
N THR A 78 5.03 -0.55 -5.40
CA THR A 78 4.84 -0.72 -6.85
C THR A 78 6.05 -1.33 -7.56
N GLY A 79 7.23 -1.24 -6.96
CA GLY A 79 8.50 -1.57 -7.62
C GLY A 79 8.91 -0.59 -8.72
N THR A 80 8.23 0.54 -8.83
CA THR A 80 8.50 1.56 -9.84
C THR A 80 8.58 2.93 -9.18
N ASP A 81 9.64 3.67 -9.47
CA ASP A 81 9.81 5.04 -8.97
C ASP A 81 8.95 6.00 -9.82
N PRO A 82 7.97 6.69 -9.21
CA PRO A 82 7.23 7.74 -9.91
C PRO A 82 8.19 8.82 -10.43
N GLN A 83 8.00 9.21 -11.67
CA GLN A 83 8.80 10.28 -12.29
C GLN A 83 8.12 11.63 -12.09
N ALA A 84 8.91 12.70 -12.19
CA ALA A 84 8.37 14.05 -12.30
C ALA A 84 7.66 14.23 -13.65
N TYR A 85 6.53 14.93 -13.66
CA TYR A 85 5.83 15.28 -14.90
C TYR A 85 6.77 16.13 -15.81
N PRO A 86 6.80 15.94 -17.16
CA PRO A 86 5.94 15.08 -17.99
C PRO A 86 6.41 13.60 -18.12
N GLY A 87 7.25 13.13 -17.21
CA GLY A 87 7.61 11.71 -17.17
C GLY A 87 6.40 10.82 -16.78
N ALA A 88 6.62 9.51 -16.82
CA ALA A 88 5.58 8.56 -16.49
C ALA A 88 5.25 8.62 -14.99
N GLY A 89 4.00 8.96 -14.65
CA GLY A 89 3.45 8.70 -13.33
C GLY A 89 3.24 7.20 -13.14
N VAL A 90 3.07 6.78 -11.90
CA VAL A 90 2.78 5.38 -11.57
C VAL A 90 1.34 5.27 -11.12
N GLU A 91 0.57 4.44 -11.81
CA GLU A 91 -0.81 4.13 -11.45
C GLU A 91 -0.86 3.24 -10.22
N ILE A 92 -1.80 3.51 -9.31
CA ILE A 92 -1.93 2.71 -8.10
C ILE A 92 -2.38 1.28 -8.40
N GLU A 93 -3.12 1.06 -9.49
CA GLU A 93 -3.50 -0.29 -9.91
C GLU A 93 -2.30 -1.16 -10.32
N ALA A 94 -1.16 -0.54 -10.62
CA ALA A 94 0.10 -1.24 -10.90
C ALA A 94 0.78 -1.79 -9.63
N LEU A 95 0.14 -1.71 -8.46
CA LEU A 95 0.64 -2.30 -7.23
C LEU A 95 0.78 -3.81 -7.39
N GLY A 96 2.02 -4.27 -7.51
CA GLY A 96 2.36 -5.68 -7.66
C GLY A 96 2.14 -6.49 -6.38
N GLU A 97 2.39 -7.79 -6.45
CA GLU A 97 2.43 -8.62 -5.25
C GLU A 97 3.61 -8.19 -4.35
N ILE A 98 3.36 -8.06 -3.06
CA ILE A 98 4.35 -7.67 -2.04
C ILE A 98 4.39 -8.68 -0.90
N ASP A 99 5.51 -8.76 -0.20
CA ASP A 99 5.56 -9.43 1.10
C ASP A 99 5.55 -8.39 2.21
N ILE A 100 4.69 -8.59 3.21
CA ILE A 100 4.57 -7.69 4.37
C ILE A 100 5.10 -8.41 5.61
N ILE A 101 6.04 -7.78 6.29
CA ILE A 101 6.73 -8.36 7.44
C ILE A 101 6.59 -7.43 8.64
N GLY A 102 5.87 -7.90 9.65
CA GLY A 102 5.84 -7.25 10.97
C GLY A 102 6.99 -7.79 11.83
N ILE A 103 7.86 -6.91 12.32
CA ILE A 103 9.04 -7.26 13.09
C ILE A 103 8.87 -6.77 14.52
N VAL A 104 9.15 -7.63 15.48
CA VAL A 104 9.20 -7.30 16.91
C VAL A 104 10.63 -7.41 17.39
N LYS A 105 11.17 -6.30 17.87
CA LYS A 105 12.53 -6.14 18.35
C LYS A 105 12.58 -6.13 19.88
N ASP A 106 13.68 -6.60 20.48
CA ASP A 106 13.99 -6.34 21.87
C ASP A 106 14.77 -5.03 22.02
N ALA A 107 14.20 -4.05 22.73
CA ALA A 107 14.84 -2.75 22.93
C ALA A 107 16.18 -2.83 23.68
N ASP A 108 16.33 -3.83 24.55
CA ASP A 108 17.50 -3.94 25.42
C ASP A 108 18.69 -4.63 24.73
N VAL A 109 18.43 -5.53 23.79
CA VAL A 109 19.46 -6.38 23.15
C VAL A 109 19.58 -6.19 21.65
N SER A 110 18.75 -5.34 21.04
CA SER A 110 18.67 -5.14 19.58
C SER A 110 18.34 -6.40 18.76
N ASP A 111 18.02 -7.50 19.44
CA ASP A 111 17.67 -8.75 18.78
C ASP A 111 16.22 -8.79 18.34
N ILE A 112 15.96 -9.45 17.23
CA ILE A 112 14.59 -9.70 16.77
C ILE A 112 14.03 -10.88 17.57
N VAL A 113 12.93 -10.60 18.26
CA VAL A 113 12.24 -11.58 19.09
C VAL A 113 11.29 -12.43 18.27
N LYS A 114 10.67 -11.79 17.28
CA LYS A 114 9.62 -12.41 16.47
C LYS A 114 9.42 -11.61 15.19
N SER A 115 9.20 -12.30 14.10
CA SER A 115 8.65 -11.71 12.88
C SER A 115 7.37 -12.43 12.44
N VAL A 116 6.48 -11.68 11.80
CA VAL A 116 5.25 -12.18 11.18
C VAL A 116 5.34 -11.85 9.71
N HIS A 117 5.37 -12.86 8.87
CA HIS A 117 5.55 -12.73 7.44
C HIS A 117 4.25 -13.11 6.71
N LEU A 118 3.66 -12.16 6.01
CA LEU A 118 2.62 -12.36 5.02
C LEU A 118 3.26 -12.40 3.64
N ARG A 119 2.98 -13.47 2.89
CA ARG A 119 3.56 -13.70 1.57
C ARG A 119 2.54 -13.46 0.47
N ARG A 120 3.03 -12.96 -0.66
CA ARG A 120 2.26 -12.75 -1.89
C ARG A 120 0.99 -11.97 -1.58
N CYS A 121 1.16 -10.79 -0.99
CA CYS A 121 0.06 -9.90 -0.69
C CYS A 121 -0.26 -9.02 -1.90
N GLN A 122 -1.53 -8.91 -2.22
CA GLN A 122 -2.03 -7.92 -3.17
C GLN A 122 -2.77 -6.83 -2.42
N ILE A 123 -2.60 -5.59 -2.83
CA ILE A 123 -3.34 -4.47 -2.27
C ILE A 123 -4.80 -4.60 -2.68
N ASP A 124 -5.68 -4.60 -1.69
CA ASP A 124 -7.14 -4.69 -1.86
C ASP A 124 -7.80 -3.31 -1.85
N SER A 125 -7.26 -2.41 -1.04
CA SER A 125 -7.73 -1.03 -0.98
C SER A 125 -6.66 -0.08 -0.44
N PHE A 126 -6.83 1.20 -0.77
CA PHE A 126 -6.10 2.29 -0.13
C PHE A 126 -7.04 3.43 0.24
N THR A 127 -6.64 4.21 1.23
CA THR A 127 -7.33 5.44 1.61
C THR A 127 -6.30 6.51 1.94
N TYR A 128 -6.35 7.63 1.24
CA TYR A 128 -5.58 8.83 1.53
C TYR A 128 -6.50 9.86 2.17
N THR A 129 -6.08 10.42 3.28
CA THR A 129 -6.88 11.42 4.00
C THR A 129 -6.01 12.64 4.27
N TYR A 130 -6.42 13.76 3.73
CA TYR A 130 -5.81 15.07 3.89
C TYR A 130 -6.81 15.97 4.60
N THR A 131 -6.42 16.53 5.75
CA THR A 131 -7.32 17.38 6.57
C THR A 131 -6.61 18.64 7.05
N VAL A 132 -7.36 19.73 7.23
CA VAL A 132 -6.84 20.97 7.80
C VAL A 132 -6.38 20.74 9.25
N ASP A 133 -7.19 20.01 10.02
CA ASP A 133 -6.90 19.69 11.41
C ASP A 133 -6.33 18.27 11.52
N GLY A 134 -5.02 18.18 11.69
CA GLY A 134 -4.35 16.88 11.88
C GLY A 134 -3.23 16.61 10.89
N ASP A 135 -2.70 15.40 10.99
CA ASP A 135 -1.66 14.91 10.10
C ASP A 135 -2.30 14.12 8.95
N SER A 136 -1.78 14.29 7.75
CA SER A 136 -2.19 13.53 6.58
C SER A 136 -1.83 12.05 6.74
N THR A 137 -2.71 11.16 6.29
CA THR A 137 -2.53 9.72 6.46
C THR A 137 -2.73 8.97 5.15
N GLU A 138 -1.95 7.92 4.97
CA GLU A 138 -2.13 6.92 3.93
C GLU A 138 -2.37 5.56 4.58
N GLU A 139 -3.47 4.93 4.27
CA GLU A 139 -3.81 3.60 4.75
C GLU A 139 -3.93 2.63 3.57
N TYR A 140 -3.37 1.44 3.74
CA TYR A 140 -3.42 0.37 2.75
C TYR A 140 -3.94 -0.91 3.40
N THR A 141 -4.81 -1.61 2.69
CA THR A 141 -5.23 -2.96 3.05
C THR A 141 -4.77 -3.94 1.99
N ALA A 142 -4.13 -5.01 2.42
CA ALA A 142 -3.61 -6.06 1.54
C ALA A 142 -4.17 -7.42 1.95
N VAL A 143 -4.42 -8.27 0.98
CA VAL A 143 -4.78 -9.69 1.17
C VAL A 143 -3.61 -10.57 0.79
N GLY A 144 -3.31 -11.58 1.59
CA GLY A 144 -2.14 -12.42 1.42
C GLY A 144 -2.48 -13.91 1.29
N SER A 145 -1.59 -14.68 0.66
CA SER A 145 -1.80 -16.11 0.48
C SER A 145 -1.42 -16.94 1.69
N LYS A 146 -0.39 -16.55 2.43
CA LYS A 146 0.17 -17.30 3.56
C LYS A 146 0.67 -16.37 4.65
N LYS A 147 0.46 -16.78 5.93
CA LYS A 147 1.02 -16.11 7.10
C LYS A 147 1.85 -17.09 7.90
N ARG A 148 3.06 -16.65 8.29
CA ARG A 148 3.99 -17.44 9.08
C ARG A 148 4.59 -16.60 10.20
N TRP A 149 4.99 -17.27 11.29
CA TRP A 149 5.68 -16.66 12.43
C TRP A 149 7.08 -17.25 12.56
N PHE A 150 8.06 -16.39 12.76
CA PHE A 150 9.45 -16.76 12.92
C PHE A 150 10.02 -16.16 14.20
N LYS A 151 11.10 -16.76 14.69
CA LYS A 151 11.87 -16.25 15.84
C LYS A 151 13.02 -15.36 15.44
N ASN A 152 13.16 -15.07 14.15
CA ASN A 152 14.23 -14.30 13.53
C ASN A 152 13.69 -13.33 12.48
N ASP A 153 14.56 -12.50 11.94
CA ASP A 153 14.22 -11.58 10.83
C ASP A 153 14.16 -12.30 9.47
N VAL A 154 13.61 -11.59 8.51
CA VAL A 154 13.71 -11.91 7.10
C VAL A 154 14.95 -11.21 6.54
N VAL A 155 15.84 -11.99 5.93
CA VAL A 155 16.96 -11.49 5.14
C VAL A 155 16.42 -11.17 3.74
N VAL A 156 16.83 -10.04 3.19
CA VAL A 156 16.49 -9.65 1.82
C VAL A 156 17.78 -9.31 1.09
N ASP A 157 18.04 -10.06 0.04
CA ASP A 157 19.13 -9.80 -0.90
C ASP A 157 18.56 -9.25 -2.21
N THR A 158 19.14 -8.15 -2.69
CA THR A 158 18.77 -7.52 -3.96
C THR A 158 19.93 -7.62 -4.92
N PHE A 159 19.67 -8.03 -6.13
CA PHE A 159 20.66 -8.23 -7.18
C PHE A 159 20.36 -7.29 -8.34
N THR A 160 21.36 -6.54 -8.77
CA THR A 160 21.32 -5.71 -9.98
C THR A 160 22.01 -6.44 -11.12
N THR A 161 21.35 -6.56 -12.27
CA THR A 161 21.85 -7.38 -13.41
C THR A 161 22.26 -8.78 -12.97
N PRO A 162 21.34 -9.53 -12.35
CA PRO A 162 21.69 -10.83 -11.77
C PRO A 162 22.10 -11.83 -12.84
N THR A 163 23.04 -12.69 -12.47
CA THR A 163 23.51 -13.81 -13.30
C THR A 163 23.39 -15.10 -12.52
N SER A 164 22.87 -16.14 -13.16
CA SER A 164 22.68 -17.44 -12.50
C SER A 164 23.97 -18.25 -12.44
N PRO A 165 24.40 -18.81 -11.27
CA PRO A 165 23.75 -18.67 -9.96
C PRO A 165 24.14 -17.42 -9.21
N GLU A 166 23.21 -16.83 -8.44
CA GLU A 166 23.49 -15.78 -7.47
C GLU A 166 23.79 -16.33 -6.09
N THR A 167 24.54 -15.56 -5.27
CA THR A 167 24.94 -15.98 -3.93
C THR A 167 24.20 -15.17 -2.88
N LEU A 168 23.38 -15.83 -2.07
CA LEU A 168 22.71 -15.26 -0.92
C LEU A 168 23.70 -14.90 0.18
N THR A 169 23.43 -13.83 0.91
CA THR A 169 24.24 -13.39 2.06
C THR A 169 24.26 -14.44 3.17
N GLU A 170 23.14 -15.14 3.38
CA GLU A 170 22.98 -16.15 4.44
C GLU A 170 22.39 -17.44 3.86
N THR A 171 22.48 -18.54 4.60
CA THR A 171 21.86 -19.80 4.20
C THR A 171 20.39 -19.84 4.57
N PRO A 172 19.47 -20.03 3.64
CA PRO A 172 18.03 -20.13 3.93
C PRO A 172 17.73 -21.34 4.82
N ILE A 173 16.70 -21.20 5.68
CA ILE A 173 16.19 -22.32 6.48
C ILE A 173 15.50 -23.33 5.56
N GLN A 174 15.95 -24.57 5.63
CA GLN A 174 15.29 -25.68 4.95
C GLN A 174 14.15 -26.23 5.80
N LEU A 175 13.00 -26.43 5.19
CA LEU A 175 11.82 -27.07 5.79
C LEU A 175 12.00 -28.59 5.90
N LYS A 176 11.15 -29.24 6.70
CA LYS A 176 11.15 -30.70 6.86
C LYS A 176 10.88 -31.50 5.60
N ASN A 177 10.18 -30.89 4.64
CA ASN A 177 9.90 -31.48 3.32
C ASN A 177 11.03 -31.30 2.30
N GLY A 178 12.10 -30.58 2.69
CA GLY A 178 13.25 -30.34 1.82
C GLY A 178 13.26 -28.98 1.14
N ASP A 179 12.12 -28.29 1.04
CA ASP A 179 12.02 -26.95 0.44
C ASP A 179 12.69 -25.89 1.33
N TYR A 180 13.13 -24.81 0.73
CA TYR A 180 13.68 -23.67 1.45
C TYR A 180 12.59 -22.63 1.77
N LEU A 181 12.75 -21.93 2.88
CA LEU A 181 11.93 -20.76 3.22
C LEU A 181 12.45 -19.53 2.50
N LEU A 182 12.39 -19.56 1.19
CA LEU A 182 12.84 -18.49 0.32
C LEU A 182 11.71 -18.08 -0.62
N THR A 183 11.64 -16.80 -0.93
CA THR A 183 10.83 -16.24 -2.02
C THR A 183 11.80 -15.58 -2.97
N PHE A 184 11.83 -16.01 -4.21
CA PHE A 184 12.67 -15.44 -5.24
C PHE A 184 11.82 -14.79 -6.32
N ARG A 185 12.21 -13.57 -6.72
CA ARG A 185 11.53 -12.80 -7.75
C ARG A 185 12.55 -12.28 -8.75
N VAL A 186 12.20 -12.34 -10.01
CA VAL A 186 12.95 -11.73 -11.09
C VAL A 186 12.03 -10.73 -11.79
N GLU A 187 12.45 -9.47 -11.84
CA GLU A 187 11.65 -8.36 -12.43
C GLU A 187 10.20 -8.31 -11.92
N GLY A 188 10.02 -8.61 -10.62
CA GLY A 188 8.72 -8.62 -9.95
C GLY A 188 7.95 -9.94 -10.05
N THR A 189 8.28 -10.82 -10.98
CA THR A 189 7.64 -12.13 -11.12
C THR A 189 8.16 -13.12 -10.07
N TYR A 190 7.25 -13.83 -9.40
CA TYR A 190 7.62 -14.90 -8.47
C TYR A 190 8.05 -16.15 -9.23
N PHE A 191 9.20 -16.68 -8.84
CA PHE A 191 9.72 -17.94 -9.35
C PHE A 191 9.38 -19.07 -8.38
N ASP A 192 9.09 -20.25 -8.91
CA ASP A 192 8.76 -21.43 -8.13
C ASP A 192 10.01 -22.25 -7.81
N GLU A 193 10.09 -22.77 -6.57
CA GLU A 193 11.21 -23.59 -6.12
C GLU A 193 11.12 -25.01 -6.70
N VAL A 194 12.19 -25.44 -7.35
CA VAL A 194 12.34 -26.81 -7.89
C VAL A 194 13.61 -27.48 -7.37
N THR A 195 13.63 -28.81 -7.41
CA THR A 195 14.81 -29.61 -7.14
C THR A 195 15.39 -30.13 -8.45
N GLY A 196 16.55 -29.58 -8.86
CA GLY A 196 17.22 -30.04 -10.07
C GLY A 196 17.45 -28.94 -11.10
N ALA A 197 17.23 -29.27 -12.37
CA ALA A 197 17.37 -28.30 -13.45
C ALA A 197 16.20 -27.31 -13.44
N VAL A 198 16.50 -26.05 -13.61
CA VAL A 198 15.52 -24.96 -13.65
C VAL A 198 15.04 -24.74 -15.09
N SER A 199 13.79 -24.38 -15.24
CA SER A 199 13.16 -23.88 -16.45
C SER A 199 12.59 -22.46 -16.22
N ASP A 200 11.82 -21.95 -17.17
CA ASP A 200 11.21 -20.63 -17.08
C ASP A 200 10.45 -20.45 -15.77
N GLU A 201 10.67 -19.31 -15.09
CA GLU A 201 10.05 -18.95 -13.81
C GLU A 201 10.30 -19.94 -12.66
N GLU A 202 11.37 -20.70 -12.73
CA GLU A 202 11.77 -21.64 -11.68
C GLU A 202 13.13 -21.25 -11.08
N TYR A 203 13.35 -21.64 -9.82
CA TYR A 203 14.65 -21.54 -9.18
C TYR A 203 14.97 -22.78 -8.34
N SER A 204 16.24 -23.04 -8.13
CA SER A 204 16.72 -24.07 -7.20
C SER A 204 17.77 -23.49 -6.26
N VAL A 205 17.85 -24.05 -5.03
CA VAL A 205 18.78 -23.60 -3.98
C VAL A 205 19.69 -24.72 -3.56
N ILE A 206 21.01 -24.44 -3.52
CA ILE A 206 22.01 -25.35 -2.95
C ILE A 206 22.91 -24.52 -2.00
N GLY A 207 22.70 -24.68 -0.70
CA GLY A 207 23.41 -23.87 0.32
C GLY A 207 23.01 -22.42 0.23
N THR A 208 23.93 -21.54 -0.20
CA THR A 208 23.68 -20.12 -0.43
C THR A 208 23.52 -19.77 -1.92
N ALA A 209 23.67 -20.73 -2.82
CA ALA A 209 23.55 -20.46 -4.26
C ALA A 209 22.11 -20.64 -4.73
N VAL A 210 21.56 -19.63 -5.41
CA VAL A 210 20.27 -19.66 -6.08
C VAL A 210 20.53 -19.72 -7.58
N THR A 211 20.09 -20.80 -8.20
CA THR A 211 20.14 -20.98 -9.66
C THR A 211 18.76 -20.72 -10.23
N PHE A 212 18.65 -19.91 -11.28
CA PHE A 212 17.41 -19.53 -11.94
C PHE A 212 17.64 -19.34 -13.44
N ASP A 213 16.56 -19.23 -14.21
CA ASP A 213 16.68 -18.91 -15.62
C ASP A 213 16.96 -17.40 -15.80
N ASP A 214 18.12 -17.09 -16.38
CA ASP A 214 18.62 -15.72 -16.66
C ASP A 214 18.65 -15.41 -18.16
N ALA A 215 18.00 -16.21 -19.00
CA ALA A 215 18.05 -16.10 -20.47
C ALA A 215 17.62 -14.71 -21.00
N GLY A 216 16.82 -13.97 -20.25
CA GLY A 216 16.40 -12.59 -20.57
C GLY A 216 17.37 -11.50 -20.13
N ALA A 217 18.50 -11.82 -19.49
CA ALA A 217 19.41 -10.84 -18.84
C ALA A 217 18.63 -9.84 -17.97
N PRO A 218 17.98 -10.29 -16.90
CA PRO A 218 17.09 -9.47 -16.09
C PRO A 218 17.83 -8.28 -15.46
N ALA A 219 17.13 -7.16 -15.31
CA ALA A 219 17.71 -5.95 -14.74
C ALA A 219 17.87 -6.04 -13.22
N TYR A 220 17.01 -6.81 -12.55
CA TYR A 220 17.07 -7.00 -11.10
C TYR A 220 16.42 -8.31 -10.65
N ALA A 221 16.84 -8.80 -9.49
CA ALA A 221 16.16 -9.87 -8.76
C ALA A 221 16.16 -9.60 -7.25
N VAL A 222 15.20 -10.19 -6.54
CA VAL A 222 15.04 -10.05 -5.08
C VAL A 222 14.82 -11.42 -4.47
N ALA A 223 15.64 -11.75 -3.48
CA ALA A 223 15.46 -12.93 -2.63
C ALA A 223 15.05 -12.50 -1.23
N SER A 224 13.93 -12.99 -0.72
CA SER A 224 13.53 -12.81 0.67
C SER A 224 13.41 -14.16 1.36
N TYR A 225 14.13 -14.35 2.46
CA TYR A 225 14.22 -15.66 3.13
C TYR A 225 14.49 -15.52 4.61
N HIS A 226 14.20 -16.58 5.34
CA HIS A 226 14.59 -16.73 6.75
C HIS A 226 15.88 -17.54 6.82
N ALA A 227 16.91 -16.97 7.42
CA ALA A 227 18.17 -17.64 7.67
C ALA A 227 18.22 -18.22 9.09
N ASN A 228 19.08 -19.22 9.28
CA ASN A 228 19.38 -19.74 10.62
C ASN A 228 20.54 -18.90 11.19
N PRO A 229 20.29 -17.94 12.07
CA PRO A 229 21.24 -16.88 12.31
C PRO A 229 22.25 -17.20 13.38
N ALA A 230 23.46 -16.83 13.11
CA ALA A 230 24.38 -16.34 14.11
C ALA A 230 24.36 -14.81 14.04
N GLY A 231 23.44 -14.17 14.77
CA GLY A 231 23.45 -12.72 14.92
C GLY A 231 22.46 -11.95 14.03
N ASN A 232 21.24 -11.80 14.53
CA ASN A 232 20.22 -10.93 13.97
C ASN A 232 20.44 -9.49 14.47
N ASN A 233 21.36 -8.78 13.89
CA ASN A 233 21.56 -7.37 14.19
C ASN A 233 20.76 -6.53 13.21
N TRP A 234 19.47 -6.29 13.53
CA TRP A 234 18.72 -5.29 12.80
C TRP A 234 18.83 -3.94 13.51
N SER A 235 19.36 -2.94 12.84
CA SER A 235 19.35 -1.56 13.31
C SER A 235 18.31 -0.78 12.53
N TYR A 236 17.26 -0.28 13.20
CA TYR A 236 16.40 0.75 12.64
C TYR A 236 17.22 2.04 12.55
N VAL A 237 17.55 2.44 11.35
CA VAL A 237 18.05 3.78 11.05
C VAL A 237 16.87 4.58 10.53
N ALA A 238 16.39 5.53 11.32
CA ALA A 238 15.41 6.48 10.82
C ALA A 238 16.01 7.20 9.60
N ASP A 239 15.34 7.12 8.46
CA ASP A 239 15.77 7.87 7.29
C ASP A 239 15.57 9.36 7.57
N ALA A 240 16.67 10.10 7.72
CA ALA A 240 16.66 11.53 7.98
C ALA A 240 16.13 12.35 6.80
N THR A 241 16.01 11.73 5.61
CA THR A 241 15.47 12.37 4.41
C THR A 241 13.96 12.30 4.31
N ILE A 242 13.30 11.54 5.19
CA ILE A 242 11.83 11.48 5.22
C ILE A 242 11.29 12.77 5.84
N PRO A 243 10.44 13.52 5.11
CA PRO A 243 9.90 14.78 5.61
C PRO A 243 9.08 14.59 6.88
N ALA A 244 8.86 15.64 7.63
CA ALA A 244 7.93 15.66 8.75
C ALA A 244 6.51 15.28 8.25
N ALA A 245 5.64 14.83 9.18
CA ALA A 245 4.25 14.54 8.81
C ALA A 245 3.63 15.76 8.10
N ILE A 246 2.97 15.52 6.98
CA ILE A 246 2.33 16.56 6.17
C ILE A 246 1.04 16.96 6.84
N ARG A 247 0.84 18.26 7.00
CA ARG A 247 -0.36 18.86 7.57
C ARG A 247 -1.16 19.59 6.53
N GLY A 248 -2.38 19.99 6.86
CA GLY A 248 -3.27 20.70 5.94
C GLY A 248 -2.64 21.92 5.25
N ARG A 249 -1.75 22.66 5.95
CA ARG A 249 -1.02 23.81 5.36
C ARG A 249 -0.01 23.40 4.26
N ASP A 250 0.38 22.14 4.23
CA ASP A 250 1.38 21.59 3.31
C ASP A 250 0.69 20.83 2.17
N VAL A 251 -0.63 21.00 1.98
CA VAL A 251 -1.45 20.36 0.96
C VAL A 251 -2.11 21.42 0.10
N ASP A 252 -1.90 21.34 -1.19
CA ASP A 252 -2.52 22.19 -2.20
C ASP A 252 -3.46 21.34 -3.10
N ILE A 253 -4.65 21.85 -3.40
CA ILE A 253 -5.70 21.09 -4.08
C ILE A 253 -6.20 21.86 -5.28
N LEU A 254 -6.04 21.26 -6.47
CA LEU A 254 -6.52 21.81 -7.72
C LEU A 254 -7.62 20.94 -8.29
N ILE A 255 -8.67 21.58 -8.79
CA ILE A 255 -9.76 20.95 -9.53
C ILE A 255 -9.86 21.63 -10.89
N GLY A 256 -9.65 20.85 -11.97
CA GLY A 256 -9.65 21.40 -13.31
C GLY A 256 -8.60 22.51 -13.54
N ALA A 257 -7.42 22.39 -12.92
CA ALA A 257 -6.35 23.40 -12.89
C ALA A 257 -6.68 24.72 -12.14
N ASN A 258 -7.80 24.75 -11.40
CA ASN A 258 -8.12 25.86 -10.53
C ASN A 258 -7.75 25.52 -9.09
N ASP A 259 -7.06 26.41 -8.42
CA ASP A 259 -6.75 26.31 -7.00
C ASP A 259 -8.03 26.53 -6.19
N ILE A 260 -8.34 25.60 -5.29
CA ILE A 260 -9.58 25.64 -4.50
C ILE A 260 -9.27 26.08 -3.10
N GLU A 261 -9.74 27.26 -2.77
CA GLU A 261 -9.62 27.79 -1.42
C GLU A 261 -10.56 27.12 -0.42
N ARG A 262 -10.22 27.18 0.86
CA ARG A 262 -11.08 26.78 2.00
C ARG A 262 -11.46 25.30 2.05
N VAL A 263 -10.70 24.44 1.38
CA VAL A 263 -10.86 22.99 1.53
C VAL A 263 -10.56 22.58 2.97
N GLN A 264 -11.46 21.82 3.57
CA GLN A 264 -11.32 21.31 4.94
C GLN A 264 -10.77 19.90 4.98
N SER A 265 -11.16 19.09 4.02
CA SER A 265 -10.63 17.74 3.88
C SER A 265 -10.82 17.20 2.47
N VAL A 266 -9.88 16.35 2.06
CA VAL A 266 -10.01 15.49 0.87
C VAL A 266 -9.71 14.07 1.29
N THR A 267 -10.60 13.15 0.94
CA THR A 267 -10.41 11.72 1.13
C THR A 267 -10.47 11.03 -0.23
N ILE A 268 -9.45 10.26 -0.56
CA ILE A 268 -9.37 9.48 -1.80
C ILE A 268 -9.34 8.01 -1.41
N ARG A 269 -10.22 7.20 -1.99
CA ARG A 269 -10.32 5.75 -1.73
C ARG A 269 -10.21 5.00 -3.04
N GLY A 270 -9.30 4.04 -3.10
CA GLY A 270 -9.26 3.06 -4.17
C GLY A 270 -9.61 1.69 -3.65
N THR A 271 -10.36 0.93 -4.44
CA THR A 271 -10.72 -0.45 -4.13
C THR A 271 -10.32 -1.31 -5.33
N PHE A 272 -9.57 -2.37 -5.05
CA PHE A 272 -9.15 -3.38 -6.02
C PHE A 272 -9.71 -4.72 -5.55
N PRO A 273 -10.98 -5.04 -5.89
CA PRO A 273 -11.59 -6.27 -5.38
C PRO A 273 -10.78 -7.49 -5.83
N ASN A 274 -10.23 -8.24 -4.89
CA ASN A 274 -9.40 -9.40 -5.13
C ASN A 274 -10.20 -10.68 -4.84
N GLU A 275 -10.38 -11.53 -5.85
CA GLU A 275 -11.00 -12.84 -5.71
C GLU A 275 -9.94 -13.91 -5.49
N ALA A 276 -10.06 -14.66 -4.39
CA ALA A 276 -9.10 -15.70 -4.04
C ALA A 276 -9.26 -16.94 -4.93
N ILE A 277 -8.17 -17.36 -5.56
CA ILE A 277 -8.09 -18.61 -6.32
C ILE A 277 -7.80 -19.76 -5.36
N ARG A 278 -8.71 -20.73 -5.31
CA ARG A 278 -8.62 -21.92 -4.45
C ARG A 278 -8.56 -23.18 -5.30
N GLU A 279 -7.68 -24.09 -4.94
CA GLU A 279 -7.51 -25.38 -5.63
C GLU A 279 -7.78 -26.55 -4.70
N MET A 280 -8.38 -27.62 -5.26
CA MET A 280 -8.58 -28.87 -4.51
C MET A 280 -7.24 -29.49 -4.14
N GLY A 281 -7.11 -29.88 -2.86
CA GLY A 281 -5.88 -30.46 -2.32
C GLY A 281 -4.87 -29.43 -1.80
N ASN A 282 -5.03 -28.16 -2.09
CA ASN A 282 -4.21 -27.08 -1.53
C ASN A 282 -4.85 -26.53 -0.24
N ARG A 283 -4.05 -26.36 0.82
CA ARG A 283 -4.50 -25.84 2.13
C ARG A 283 -4.36 -24.32 2.25
N SER A 284 -3.89 -23.64 1.23
CA SER A 284 -3.71 -22.19 1.20
C SER A 284 -4.26 -21.64 -0.11
N ILE A 285 -4.59 -20.35 -0.11
CA ILE A 285 -4.94 -19.60 -1.31
C ILE A 285 -3.75 -19.65 -2.26
N VAL A 286 -3.99 -19.97 -3.52
CA VAL A 286 -2.95 -20.12 -4.55
C VAL A 286 -2.55 -18.75 -5.10
N GLY A 287 -3.53 -17.87 -5.27
CA GLY A 287 -3.35 -16.52 -5.77
C GLY A 287 -4.63 -15.73 -5.71
N TYR A 288 -4.62 -14.53 -6.30
CA TYR A 288 -5.77 -13.66 -6.38
C TYR A 288 -5.95 -13.17 -7.83
N ILE A 289 -7.17 -12.94 -8.22
CA ILE A 289 -7.53 -12.25 -9.47
C ILE A 289 -8.10 -10.89 -9.07
N THR A 290 -7.46 -9.81 -9.51
CA THR A 290 -7.97 -8.45 -9.31
C THR A 290 -9.09 -8.18 -10.30
N GLN A 291 -10.23 -7.72 -9.80
CA GLN A 291 -11.37 -7.27 -10.60
C GLN A 291 -11.21 -5.79 -10.95
N VAL A 292 -12.24 -5.24 -11.62
CA VAL A 292 -12.21 -3.83 -12.07
C VAL A 292 -12.03 -2.89 -10.89
N PRO A 293 -10.98 -2.05 -10.88
CA PRO A 293 -10.72 -1.09 -9.81
C PRO A 293 -11.78 0.01 -9.79
N GLN A 294 -11.91 0.64 -8.62
CA GLN A 294 -12.73 1.83 -8.44
C GLN A 294 -11.97 2.86 -7.61
N VAL A 295 -12.00 4.11 -8.07
CA VAL A 295 -11.46 5.25 -7.32
C VAL A 295 -12.60 6.21 -7.03
N THR A 296 -12.81 6.48 -5.74
CA THR A 296 -13.86 7.36 -5.22
C THR A 296 -13.28 8.28 -4.16
N GLY A 297 -14.01 9.28 -3.75
CA GLY A 297 -13.60 10.11 -2.63
C GLY A 297 -14.61 11.18 -2.28
N ASP A 298 -14.21 12.00 -1.33
CA ASP A 298 -15.01 13.11 -0.83
C ASP A 298 -14.13 14.34 -0.69
N ILE A 299 -14.65 15.50 -1.10
CA ILE A 299 -14.05 16.82 -0.90
C ILE A 299 -15.00 17.62 -0.01
N SER A 300 -14.51 18.10 1.11
CA SER A 300 -15.27 18.97 2.02
C SER A 300 -14.68 20.36 2.02
N VAL A 301 -15.52 21.37 1.82
CA VAL A 301 -15.13 22.79 1.78
C VAL A 301 -15.97 23.59 2.76
N MET A 302 -15.44 24.73 3.24
CA MET A 302 -16.29 25.74 3.87
C MET A 302 -17.11 26.41 2.78
N ASP A 303 -18.43 26.34 2.91
CA ASP A 303 -19.34 26.96 1.97
C ASP A 303 -19.35 28.49 2.16
N THR A 304 -19.07 29.22 1.09
CA THR A 304 -19.08 30.68 1.08
C THR A 304 -19.71 31.25 -0.18
N ASP A 305 -19.75 30.50 -1.28
CA ASP A 305 -20.18 30.94 -2.60
C ASP A 305 -20.51 29.75 -3.49
N THR A 306 -20.83 29.99 -4.75
CA THR A 306 -21.19 28.97 -5.74
C THR A 306 -20.04 28.59 -6.69
N GLU A 307 -18.81 29.03 -6.45
CA GLU A 307 -17.66 28.82 -7.36
C GLU A 307 -17.40 27.35 -7.65
N LEU A 308 -17.45 26.49 -6.62
CA LEU A 308 -17.25 25.05 -6.77
C LEU A 308 -18.39 24.38 -7.53
N ILE A 309 -19.64 24.80 -7.29
CA ILE A 309 -20.78 24.29 -8.04
C ILE A 309 -20.67 24.73 -9.50
N ALA A 310 -20.33 25.99 -9.75
CA ALA A 310 -20.09 26.52 -11.09
C ALA A 310 -18.98 25.74 -11.80
N LEU A 311 -17.86 25.46 -11.11
CA LEU A 311 -16.76 24.67 -11.65
C LEU A 311 -17.20 23.26 -12.04
N PHE A 312 -17.97 22.59 -11.21
CA PHE A 312 -18.43 21.22 -11.49
C PHE A 312 -19.53 21.15 -12.55
N THR A 313 -20.31 22.22 -12.76
CA THR A 313 -21.39 22.24 -13.75
C THR A 313 -20.93 22.79 -15.09
N THR A 314 -20.14 23.85 -15.12
CA THR A 314 -19.75 24.57 -16.34
C THR A 314 -18.27 24.40 -16.70
N GLY A 315 -17.44 23.93 -15.77
CA GLY A 315 -15.97 23.89 -15.90
C GLY A 315 -15.30 25.25 -15.66
N ASP A 316 -16.07 26.29 -15.30
CA ASP A 316 -15.55 27.64 -15.01
C ASP A 316 -16.06 28.11 -13.66
N PRO A 317 -15.18 28.30 -12.65
CA PRO A 317 -15.58 28.78 -11.32
C PRO A 317 -16.13 30.21 -11.35
N ASN A 318 -15.82 30.98 -12.39
CA ASN A 318 -16.26 32.35 -12.56
C ASN A 318 -17.45 32.46 -13.56
N SER A 319 -18.22 31.37 -13.74
CA SER A 319 -19.39 31.42 -14.63
C SER A 319 -20.32 32.56 -14.29
N ALA A 320 -20.83 33.23 -15.29
CA ALA A 320 -21.81 34.30 -15.15
C ALA A 320 -23.24 33.78 -14.91
N ASP A 321 -23.43 32.47 -14.89
CA ASP A 321 -24.71 31.85 -14.65
C ASP A 321 -25.19 32.11 -13.23
N THR A 322 -26.49 32.35 -13.10
CA THR A 322 -27.11 32.66 -11.81
C THR A 322 -27.89 31.46 -11.24
N GLU A 323 -27.95 30.38 -11.98
CA GLU A 323 -28.66 29.16 -11.61
C GLU A 323 -27.83 27.94 -12.06
N PHE A 324 -27.70 26.96 -11.20
CA PHE A 324 -27.02 25.68 -11.46
C PHE A 324 -27.95 24.56 -11.09
N ASP A 325 -28.19 23.61 -11.98
CA ASP A 325 -29.05 22.45 -11.74
C ASP A 325 -28.20 21.25 -11.31
N ILE A 326 -28.67 20.48 -10.33
CA ILE A 326 -28.01 19.25 -9.87
C ILE A 326 -27.82 18.23 -10.99
N CYS A 327 -28.66 18.26 -12.01
CA CYS A 327 -28.53 17.42 -13.21
C CYS A 327 -27.29 17.77 -14.04
N GLU A 328 -26.75 18.96 -13.91
CA GLU A 328 -25.57 19.44 -14.63
C GLU A 328 -24.25 19.06 -13.92
N LEU A 329 -24.28 18.73 -12.62
CA LEU A 329 -23.11 18.26 -11.86
C LEU A 329 -22.46 16.98 -12.42
N THR A 330 -23.13 16.31 -13.33
CA THR A 330 -22.66 15.04 -13.92
C THR A 330 -21.99 15.22 -15.28
N ALA A 331 -21.86 16.44 -15.81
CA ALA A 331 -21.68 16.65 -17.24
C ALA A 331 -20.24 16.53 -17.75
N SER A 332 -19.21 16.70 -16.95
CA SER A 332 -17.84 16.63 -17.48
C SER A 332 -16.85 16.06 -16.47
N GLY A 333 -16.02 15.12 -16.92
CA GLY A 333 -14.88 14.68 -16.15
C GLY A 333 -13.92 15.84 -15.93
N ILE A 334 -13.68 16.20 -14.68
CA ILE A 334 -12.74 17.24 -14.27
C ILE A 334 -11.60 16.57 -13.53
N ASP A 335 -10.38 17.01 -13.74
CA ASP A 335 -9.21 16.45 -13.07
C ASP A 335 -9.13 16.94 -11.63
N LEU A 336 -8.79 16.04 -10.72
CA LEU A 336 -8.44 16.37 -9.32
C LEU A 336 -6.94 16.16 -9.12
N GLU A 337 -6.27 17.16 -8.58
CA GLU A 337 -4.86 17.10 -8.27
C GLU A 337 -4.63 17.52 -6.81
N VAL A 338 -3.96 16.67 -6.04
CA VAL A 338 -3.56 16.96 -4.66
C VAL A 338 -2.04 16.98 -4.60
N LYS A 339 -1.46 18.15 -4.33
CA LYS A 339 -0.03 18.37 -4.21
C LYS A 339 0.38 18.36 -2.75
N LEU A 340 1.41 17.61 -2.43
CA LEU A 340 2.00 17.55 -1.10
C LEU A 340 3.31 18.33 -1.12
N LEU A 341 3.35 19.39 -0.33
CA LEU A 341 4.44 20.34 -0.27
C LEU A 341 5.48 19.93 0.79
N ASP A 342 6.72 20.39 0.64
CA ASP A 342 7.76 20.11 1.62
C ASP A 342 7.50 20.87 2.93
N PRO A 343 7.19 20.17 4.05
CA PRO A 343 6.92 20.83 5.33
C PRO A 343 8.16 21.48 5.96
N ALA A 344 9.36 21.18 5.43
CA ALA A 344 10.62 21.80 5.88
C ALA A 344 10.88 23.17 5.22
N ALA A 345 10.10 23.52 4.18
CA ALA A 345 10.21 24.83 3.54
C ALA A 345 9.82 25.97 4.50
N ASP A 346 10.41 27.14 4.31
CA ASP A 346 10.07 28.33 5.09
C ASP A 346 8.62 28.72 4.78
N CYS A 347 7.82 28.96 5.82
CA CYS A 347 6.42 29.34 5.68
C CYS A 347 6.19 30.71 4.98
N PHE A 348 7.23 31.40 4.61
CA PHE A 348 7.21 32.65 3.82
C PHE A 348 7.66 32.45 2.38
N ASP A 349 7.96 31.22 1.98
CA ASP A 349 8.39 30.91 0.61
C ASP A 349 7.19 30.44 -0.22
N ASP A 350 6.69 31.31 -1.09
CA ASP A 350 5.60 31.00 -2.02
C ASP A 350 6.02 29.97 -3.10
N SER A 351 7.32 29.59 -3.14
CA SER A 351 7.89 28.60 -4.07
C SER A 351 8.17 27.26 -3.41
N GLN A 352 7.26 26.76 -2.57
CA GLN A 352 7.44 25.48 -1.90
C GLN A 352 7.63 24.33 -2.89
N THR A 353 8.60 23.46 -2.59
CA THR A 353 8.85 22.28 -3.41
C THR A 353 7.73 21.26 -3.23
N VAL A 354 7.10 20.86 -4.32
CA VAL A 354 6.15 19.75 -4.32
C VAL A 354 6.92 18.43 -4.21
N LEU A 355 6.63 17.63 -3.21
CA LEU A 355 7.25 16.32 -2.99
C LEU A 355 6.53 15.20 -3.76
N LYS A 356 5.21 15.25 -3.79
CA LYS A 356 4.35 14.22 -4.38
C LYS A 356 3.08 14.87 -4.90
N THR A 357 2.61 14.43 -6.06
CA THR A 357 1.31 14.78 -6.60
C THR A 357 0.46 13.53 -6.74
N VAL A 358 -0.75 13.57 -6.20
CA VAL A 358 -1.80 12.57 -6.42
C VAL A 358 -2.76 13.13 -7.45
N TYR A 359 -2.85 12.48 -8.60
CA TYR A 359 -3.65 12.92 -9.73
C TYR A 359 -4.74 11.91 -10.05
N ILE A 360 -5.97 12.39 -10.13
CA ILE A 360 -7.15 11.60 -10.49
C ILE A 360 -7.79 12.24 -11.73
N PRO A 361 -7.66 11.60 -12.89
CA PRO A 361 -8.29 12.10 -14.09
C PRO A 361 -9.81 11.89 -14.07
N GLU A 362 -10.51 12.81 -14.71
CA GLU A 362 -11.93 12.70 -15.07
C GLU A 362 -12.84 12.30 -13.88
N ILE A 363 -12.80 13.06 -12.78
CA ILE A 363 -13.77 12.87 -11.69
C ILE A 363 -15.16 13.34 -12.08
N THR A 364 -16.16 12.60 -11.65
CA THR A 364 -17.58 12.98 -11.74
C THR A 364 -18.16 13.05 -10.35
N ILE A 365 -18.92 14.10 -10.05
CA ILE A 365 -19.59 14.27 -8.78
C ILE A 365 -20.77 13.30 -8.69
N THR A 366 -20.80 12.52 -7.61
CA THR A 366 -21.81 11.48 -7.37
C THR A 366 -22.81 11.86 -6.28
N SER A 367 -22.42 12.79 -5.41
CA SER A 367 -23.28 13.29 -4.35
C SER A 367 -22.83 14.69 -3.92
N GLU A 368 -23.78 15.47 -3.46
CA GLU A 368 -23.56 16.77 -2.83
C GLU A 368 -24.31 16.79 -1.49
N GLY A 369 -23.72 17.37 -0.49
CA GLY A 369 -24.33 17.53 0.83
C GLY A 369 -23.97 18.89 1.42
N HIS A 370 -24.97 19.61 1.85
CA HIS A 370 -24.84 20.91 2.48
C HIS A 370 -25.22 20.82 3.96
N THR A 371 -24.31 21.15 4.86
CA THR A 371 -24.53 21.01 6.30
C THR A 371 -24.32 22.35 7.00
N ALA A 372 -25.36 22.80 7.71
CA ALA A 372 -25.32 23.98 8.54
C ALA A 372 -25.69 23.63 9.98
N ASN A 373 -24.79 23.90 10.93
CA ASN A 373 -25.01 23.65 12.35
C ASN A 373 -25.03 24.97 13.14
N VAL A 374 -25.90 25.06 14.15
CA VAL A 374 -25.93 26.21 15.05
C VAL A 374 -24.62 26.30 15.84
N GLY A 375 -23.90 27.40 15.67
CA GLY A 375 -22.60 27.63 16.33
C GLY A 375 -21.39 27.05 15.58
N GLY A 376 -21.60 26.46 14.40
CA GLY A 376 -20.53 25.98 13.50
C GLY A 376 -20.54 26.71 12.15
N ASN A 377 -19.54 26.47 11.34
CA ASN A 377 -19.49 26.94 9.97
C ASN A 377 -20.38 26.07 9.08
N VAL A 378 -20.85 26.66 7.99
CA VAL A 378 -21.51 25.91 6.93
C VAL A 378 -20.43 25.17 6.12
N THR A 379 -20.66 23.88 5.88
CA THR A 379 -19.76 23.04 5.09
C THR A 379 -20.54 22.38 3.96
N GLN A 380 -19.89 22.29 2.81
CA GLN A 380 -20.38 21.57 1.65
C GLN A 380 -19.45 20.40 1.37
N THR A 381 -20.01 19.25 1.08
CA THR A 381 -19.26 18.02 0.80
C THR A 381 -19.69 17.46 -0.55
N PHE A 382 -18.71 17.21 -1.40
CA PHE A 382 -18.90 16.61 -2.71
C PHE A 382 -18.29 15.21 -2.71
N GLY A 383 -19.12 14.19 -2.93
CA GLY A 383 -18.65 12.85 -3.23
C GLY A 383 -18.32 12.73 -4.71
N PHE A 384 -17.20 12.14 -5.04
CA PHE A 384 -16.78 11.96 -6.43
C PHE A 384 -16.37 10.52 -6.75
N ARG A 385 -16.35 10.21 -8.04
CA ARG A 385 -15.84 8.98 -8.62
C ARG A 385 -14.99 9.29 -9.84
N SER A 386 -13.85 8.62 -10.00
CA SER A 386 -13.09 8.66 -11.24
C SER A 386 -13.78 7.83 -12.34
N ASN A 387 -13.90 8.37 -13.52
CA ASN A 387 -14.47 7.70 -14.70
C ASN A 387 -13.48 6.68 -15.30
N THR A 388 -12.19 6.94 -15.15
CA THR A 388 -11.12 6.08 -15.64
C THR A 388 -10.68 5.03 -14.61
N ALA A 389 -11.17 5.14 -13.37
CA ALA A 389 -10.73 4.36 -12.21
C ALA A 389 -9.21 4.47 -11.92
N GLN A 390 -8.55 5.50 -12.45
CA GLN A 390 -7.12 5.74 -12.29
C GLN A 390 -6.84 6.68 -11.11
N CYS A 391 -5.76 6.39 -10.39
CA CYS A 391 -5.11 7.30 -9.46
C CYS A 391 -3.61 7.21 -9.72
N ILE A 392 -3.03 8.32 -10.18
CA ILE A 392 -1.65 8.37 -10.67
C ILE A 392 -0.80 9.19 -9.71
N ILE A 393 0.35 8.65 -9.33
CA ILE A 393 1.30 9.32 -8.45
C ILE A 393 2.48 9.84 -9.28
N TYR A 394 2.81 11.11 -9.08
CA TYR A 394 4.00 11.75 -9.64
C TYR A 394 4.99 12.15 -8.54
N SER A 395 6.27 12.16 -8.89
CA SER A 395 7.33 12.75 -8.07
C SER A 395 7.41 14.26 -8.37
N GLY A 396 7.06 15.09 -7.40
CA GLY A 396 7.06 16.54 -7.59
C GLY A 396 5.78 17.07 -8.23
N ALA A 397 5.83 18.32 -8.71
CA ALA A 397 4.70 18.97 -9.33
C ALA A 397 4.33 18.36 -10.68
N ARG A 398 3.04 18.33 -10.97
CA ARG A 398 2.50 18.20 -12.32
C ARG A 398 2.24 19.62 -12.80
N ALA A 399 2.90 20.03 -13.88
CA ALA A 399 2.87 21.42 -14.37
C ALA A 399 1.50 21.88 -14.84
#